data_2af575aed2885acac4de5f7e5b2096e9
#
_entry.id   2af575aed2885acac4de5f7e5b2096e9
#
_cell.length_a   1.000
_cell.length_b   1.000
_cell.length_c   1.000
_cell.angle_alpha   90.00
_cell.angle_beta   90.00
_cell.angle_gamma   90.00
#
_symmetry.space_group_name_H-M   'P 1'
#
loop_
_entity.id
_entity.type
_entity.pdbx_description
1 polymer ?
#
loop_
_entity_poly.entity_id
_entity_poly.type
_entity_poly.pdbx_seq_one_letter_code
_entity_poly.pdbx_strand_id
1 'polypeptide(L)'
;MKEHDSLYSWFRLLIALLVATVGNIGMWVVVIILPDIQQEFTIDRSTASIPFALTMVGFAIGNGVMGRIVDHYGITKTIILAAIINTVGYIAAMQVNNVYLLSILQFFIGFGTAASFGPLIADTSHWFLKRRGIAVALIASGNYFSGAIWPPLFNSALQSDGWRDVYGILALATIFIMIPLSFLLTKKISEETSRVSDAASLKTQKDLLMGKRN
;
A
#
# COMPACT_ATOMS: atom_id res chain seq x y z
N MET A 1 10.85 -26.15 -7.48
CA MET A 1 9.40 -26.45 -7.41
C MET A 1 8.84 -26.56 -5.97
N LYS A 2 9.67 -26.74 -4.93
CA LYS A 2 9.21 -26.87 -3.53
C LYS A 2 8.81 -25.53 -2.86
N GLU A 3 9.13 -24.39 -3.47
CA GLU A 3 8.85 -23.07 -2.88
C GLU A 3 7.51 -22.48 -3.32
N HIS A 4 7.02 -22.77 -4.54
CA HIS A 4 5.71 -22.30 -5.01
C HIS A 4 4.55 -22.99 -4.31
N ASP A 5 3.47 -22.23 -4.08
CA ASP A 5 2.20 -22.69 -3.49
C ASP A 5 2.38 -23.44 -2.16
N SER A 6 3.51 -23.22 -1.47
CA SER A 6 3.86 -23.86 -0.19
C SER A 6 3.08 -23.22 0.98
N LEU A 7 3.06 -23.90 2.13
CA LEU A 7 2.49 -23.30 3.36
C LEU A 7 3.16 -21.97 3.71
N TYR A 8 4.47 -21.85 3.47
CA TYR A 8 5.20 -20.62 3.66
C TYR A 8 4.73 -19.53 2.71
N SER A 9 4.42 -19.85 1.44
CA SER A 9 3.89 -18.87 0.47
C SER A 9 2.56 -18.30 0.96
N TRP A 10 1.67 -19.13 1.52
CA TRP A 10 0.40 -18.69 2.11
C TRP A 10 0.59 -17.85 3.37
N PHE A 11 1.52 -18.24 4.24
CA PHE A 11 1.87 -17.42 5.41
C PHE A 11 2.42 -16.06 4.98
N ARG A 12 3.31 -16.03 4.00
CA ARG A 12 3.85 -14.79 3.42
C ARG A 12 2.75 -13.92 2.81
N LEU A 13 1.79 -14.53 2.10
CA LEU A 13 0.63 -13.81 1.56
C LEU A 13 -0.18 -13.15 2.68
N LEU A 14 -0.42 -13.84 3.78
CA LEU A 14 -1.13 -13.27 4.94
C LEU A 14 -0.38 -12.06 5.51
N ILE A 15 0.93 -12.16 5.70
CA ILE A 15 1.75 -11.04 6.16
C ILE A 15 1.70 -9.88 5.17
N ALA A 16 1.84 -10.16 3.87
CA ALA A 16 1.75 -9.15 2.82
C ALA A 16 0.37 -8.47 2.80
N LEU A 17 -0.71 -9.23 3.00
CA LEU A 17 -2.07 -8.69 3.11
C LEU A 17 -2.23 -7.73 4.29
N LEU A 18 -1.66 -8.08 5.46
CA LEU A 18 -1.66 -7.19 6.63
C LEU A 18 -0.85 -5.91 6.36
N VAL A 19 0.34 -6.04 5.75
CA VAL A 19 1.14 -4.87 5.31
C VAL A 19 0.37 -4.01 4.32
N ALA A 20 -0.32 -4.62 3.34
CA ALA A 20 -1.17 -3.90 2.38
C ALA A 20 -2.31 -3.16 3.07
N THR A 21 -2.97 -3.79 4.05
CA THR A 21 -4.09 -3.19 4.79
C THR A 21 -3.63 -1.97 5.61
N VAL A 22 -2.45 -2.05 6.23
CA VAL A 22 -1.89 -0.90 6.98
C VAL A 22 -1.32 0.15 6.04
N GLY A 23 -0.58 -0.25 5.00
CA GLY A 23 0.11 0.68 4.11
C GLY A 23 -0.81 1.45 3.16
N ASN A 24 -1.92 0.84 2.70
CA ASN A 24 -2.82 1.48 1.74
C ASN A 24 -3.76 2.53 2.36
N ILE A 25 -3.81 2.66 3.68
CA ILE A 25 -4.65 3.69 4.33
C ILE A 25 -4.26 5.12 3.94
N GLY A 26 -2.98 5.34 3.60
CA GLY A 26 -2.51 6.64 3.13
C GLY A 26 -3.27 7.18 1.91
N MET A 27 -3.86 6.27 1.10
CA MET A 27 -4.72 6.64 -0.02
C MET A 27 -6.12 7.10 0.45
N TRP A 28 -6.65 6.48 1.50
CA TRP A 28 -8.04 6.67 1.93
C TRP A 28 -8.20 7.70 3.04
N VAL A 29 -7.17 7.94 3.85
CA VAL A 29 -7.25 8.78 5.04
C VAL A 29 -7.81 10.16 4.74
N VAL A 30 -7.35 10.81 3.68
CA VAL A 30 -7.79 12.16 3.33
C VAL A 30 -9.27 12.23 2.92
N VAL A 31 -9.81 11.14 2.38
CA VAL A 31 -11.24 11.05 2.04
C VAL A 31 -12.09 10.94 3.31
N ILE A 32 -11.57 10.22 4.31
CA ILE A 32 -12.25 10.03 5.60
C ILE A 32 -12.33 11.35 6.36
N ILE A 33 -11.24 12.12 6.39
CA ILE A 33 -11.12 13.38 7.14
C ILE A 33 -11.54 14.62 6.31
N LEU A 34 -11.98 14.44 5.06
CA LEU A 34 -12.30 15.56 4.16
C LEU A 34 -13.35 16.51 4.73
N PRO A 35 -14.45 16.06 5.39
CA PRO A 35 -15.41 16.96 5.99
C PRO A 35 -14.81 17.88 7.07
N ASP A 36 -13.92 17.31 7.92
CA ASP A 36 -13.26 18.05 9.01
C ASP A 36 -12.29 19.10 8.46
N ILE A 37 -11.52 18.75 7.42
CA ILE A 37 -10.64 19.69 6.69
C ILE A 37 -11.44 20.85 6.10
N GLN A 38 -12.57 20.53 5.49
CA GLN A 38 -13.46 21.51 4.85
C GLN A 38 -14.00 22.51 5.87
N GLN A 39 -14.42 22.01 7.02
CA GLN A 39 -14.96 22.83 8.11
C GLN A 39 -13.86 23.69 8.75
N GLU A 40 -12.71 23.10 9.09
CA GLU A 40 -11.63 23.81 9.78
C GLU A 40 -11.03 24.93 8.93
N PHE A 41 -10.72 24.64 7.66
CA PHE A 41 -10.12 25.64 6.78
C PHE A 41 -11.13 26.56 6.10
N THR A 42 -12.43 26.36 6.33
CA THR A 42 -13.53 27.17 5.74
C THR A 42 -13.39 27.26 4.21
N ILE A 43 -13.13 26.14 3.56
CA ILE A 43 -12.90 26.02 2.12
C ILE A 43 -14.03 25.26 1.43
N ASP A 44 -14.17 25.49 0.13
CA ASP A 44 -15.11 24.75 -0.69
C ASP A 44 -14.65 23.30 -0.93
N ARG A 45 -15.59 22.45 -1.36
CA ARG A 45 -15.32 21.02 -1.59
C ARG A 45 -14.28 20.77 -2.67
N SER A 46 -14.18 21.64 -3.68
CA SER A 46 -13.19 21.54 -4.74
C SER A 46 -11.79 21.69 -4.17
N THR A 47 -11.55 22.72 -3.38
CA THR A 47 -10.28 22.97 -2.71
C THR A 47 -9.96 21.86 -1.70
N ALA A 48 -10.94 21.38 -0.94
CA ALA A 48 -10.75 20.28 0.02
C ALA A 48 -10.39 18.94 -0.63
N SER A 49 -10.66 18.76 -1.92
CA SER A 49 -10.29 17.54 -2.67
C SER A 49 -8.88 17.56 -3.27
N ILE A 50 -8.19 18.72 -3.28
CA ILE A 50 -6.82 18.83 -3.81
C ILE A 50 -5.83 17.86 -3.11
N PRO A 51 -5.84 17.71 -1.77
CA PRO A 51 -4.98 16.73 -1.10
C PRO A 51 -5.16 15.31 -1.63
N PHE A 52 -6.40 14.87 -1.88
CA PHE A 52 -6.67 13.55 -2.46
C PHE A 52 -6.13 13.42 -3.89
N ALA A 53 -6.33 14.45 -4.72
CA ALA A 53 -5.79 14.44 -6.08
C ALA A 53 -4.26 14.29 -6.09
N LEU A 54 -3.55 15.02 -5.20
CA LEU A 54 -2.10 14.89 -5.06
C LEU A 54 -1.68 13.55 -4.46
N THR A 55 -2.47 12.95 -3.56
CA THR A 55 -2.24 11.56 -3.11
C THR A 55 -2.25 10.60 -4.29
N MET A 56 -3.20 10.71 -5.21
CA MET A 56 -3.30 9.85 -6.40
C MET A 56 -2.12 10.05 -7.35
N VAL A 57 -1.68 11.29 -7.56
CA VAL A 57 -0.48 11.59 -8.37
C VAL A 57 0.76 10.98 -7.72
N GLY A 58 0.95 11.18 -6.42
CA GLY A 58 2.05 10.58 -5.66
C GLY A 58 2.03 9.05 -5.73
N PHE A 59 0.86 8.44 -5.58
CA PHE A 59 0.66 7.01 -5.69
C PHE A 59 1.00 6.47 -7.08
N ALA A 60 0.58 7.14 -8.14
CA ALA A 60 0.88 6.75 -9.51
C ALA A 60 2.38 6.77 -9.80
N ILE A 61 3.07 7.86 -9.45
CA ILE A 61 4.52 8.00 -9.60
C ILE A 61 5.24 6.99 -8.69
N GLY A 62 4.78 6.86 -7.45
CA GLY A 62 5.31 5.94 -6.45
C GLY A 62 5.30 4.49 -6.91
N ASN A 63 4.24 4.01 -7.58
CA ASN A 63 4.20 2.64 -8.10
C ASN A 63 5.37 2.36 -9.07
N GLY A 64 5.69 3.28 -9.96
CA GLY A 64 6.81 3.12 -10.89
C GLY A 64 8.18 3.18 -10.21
N VAL A 65 8.36 4.10 -9.27
CA VAL A 65 9.64 4.29 -8.56
C VAL A 65 9.86 3.18 -7.54
N MET A 66 8.87 2.86 -6.71
CA MET A 66 8.97 1.80 -5.69
C MET A 66 9.14 0.43 -6.33
N GLY A 67 8.53 0.20 -7.51
CA GLY A 67 8.77 -1.01 -8.29
C GLY A 67 10.25 -1.19 -8.62
N ARG A 68 10.91 -0.15 -9.16
CA ARG A 68 12.37 -0.19 -9.43
C ARG A 68 13.21 -0.40 -8.16
N ILE A 69 12.80 0.19 -7.04
CA ILE A 69 13.48 0.01 -5.75
C ILE A 69 13.35 -1.44 -5.28
N VAL A 70 12.18 -2.06 -5.44
CA VAL A 70 11.97 -3.49 -5.12
C VAL A 70 12.89 -4.38 -5.96
N ASP A 71 13.00 -4.11 -7.26
CA ASP A 71 13.85 -4.89 -8.16
C ASP A 71 15.33 -4.90 -7.72
N HIS A 72 15.83 -3.77 -7.20
CA HIS A 72 17.22 -3.63 -6.78
C HIS A 72 17.47 -4.05 -5.31
N TYR A 73 16.61 -3.64 -4.40
CA TYR A 73 16.83 -3.77 -2.95
C TYR A 73 15.94 -4.82 -2.28
N GLY A 74 14.91 -5.29 -2.97
CA GLY A 74 13.93 -6.25 -2.48
C GLY A 74 12.80 -5.60 -1.69
N ILE A 75 11.72 -6.36 -1.49
CA ILE A 75 10.45 -5.86 -0.95
C ILE A 75 10.58 -5.32 0.48
N THR A 76 11.32 -6.01 1.36
CA THR A 76 11.46 -5.60 2.77
C THR A 76 12.01 -4.20 2.93
N LYS A 77 13.13 -3.89 2.24
CA LYS A 77 13.75 -2.56 2.32
C LYS A 77 12.84 -1.49 1.73
N THR A 78 12.12 -1.82 0.67
CA THR A 78 11.18 -0.91 0.02
C THR A 78 10.00 -0.59 0.93
N ILE A 79 9.43 -1.59 1.64
CA ILE A 79 8.36 -1.38 2.61
C ILE A 79 8.84 -0.56 3.80
N ILE A 80 10.06 -0.77 4.30
CA ILE A 80 10.64 0.04 5.38
C ILE A 80 10.82 1.50 4.92
N LEU A 81 11.35 1.72 3.73
CA LEU A 81 11.48 3.08 3.16
C LEU A 81 10.11 3.75 3.04
N ALA A 82 9.12 3.04 2.51
CA ALA A 82 7.74 3.52 2.41
C ALA A 82 7.14 3.86 3.78
N ALA A 83 7.38 3.00 4.78
CA ALA A 83 6.93 3.22 6.14
C ALA A 83 7.56 4.48 6.75
N ILE A 84 8.85 4.73 6.50
CA ILE A 84 9.51 5.95 6.96
C ILE A 84 8.91 7.19 6.29
N ILE A 85 8.72 7.17 4.96
CA ILE A 85 8.12 8.28 4.20
C ILE A 85 6.71 8.56 4.73
N ASN A 86 5.88 7.53 4.91
CA ASN A 86 4.52 7.68 5.41
C ASN A 86 4.50 8.19 6.85
N THR A 87 5.34 7.65 7.74
CA THR A 87 5.42 8.10 9.14
C THR A 87 5.79 9.57 9.23
N VAL A 88 6.82 9.99 8.50
CA VAL A 88 7.23 11.41 8.45
C VAL A 88 6.12 12.28 7.87
N GLY A 89 5.46 11.81 6.80
CA GLY A 89 4.33 12.49 6.20
C GLY A 89 3.15 12.65 7.17
N TYR A 90 2.81 11.60 7.91
CA TYR A 90 1.73 11.65 8.91
C TYR A 90 2.06 12.59 10.08
N ILE A 91 3.26 12.50 10.66
CA ILE A 91 3.69 13.39 11.74
C ILE A 91 3.69 14.85 11.29
N ALA A 92 4.16 15.13 10.07
CA ALA A 92 4.13 16.47 9.52
C ALA A 92 2.68 16.96 9.29
N ALA A 93 1.78 16.07 8.81
CA ALA A 93 0.38 16.40 8.57
C ALA A 93 -0.38 16.78 9.86
N MET A 94 0.00 16.26 11.02
CA MET A 94 -0.59 16.65 12.32
C MET A 94 -0.38 18.14 12.64
N GLN A 95 0.67 18.77 12.11
CA GLN A 95 1.06 20.15 12.45
C GLN A 95 0.64 21.18 11.39
N VAL A 96 -0.10 20.75 10.37
CA VAL A 96 -0.45 21.60 9.23
C VAL A 96 -1.65 22.48 9.56
N ASN A 97 -1.53 23.76 9.18
CA ASN A 97 -2.60 24.77 9.30
C ASN A 97 -3.02 25.33 7.93
N ASN A 98 -2.69 24.63 6.85
CA ASN A 98 -2.96 25.08 5.49
C ASN A 98 -3.20 23.88 4.56
N VAL A 99 -4.29 23.92 3.79
CA VAL A 99 -4.69 22.84 2.87
C VAL A 99 -3.67 22.59 1.77
N TYR A 100 -2.95 23.61 1.30
CA TYR A 100 -1.94 23.43 0.24
C TYR A 100 -0.69 22.70 0.75
N LEU A 101 -0.26 23.00 1.99
CA LEU A 101 0.83 22.25 2.62
C LEU A 101 0.40 20.80 2.89
N LEU A 102 -0.84 20.59 3.38
CA LEU A 102 -1.40 19.25 3.51
C LEU A 102 -1.39 18.49 2.18
N SER A 103 -1.72 19.18 1.08
CA SER A 103 -1.73 18.59 -0.26
C SER A 103 -0.35 18.11 -0.71
N ILE A 104 0.70 18.89 -0.41
CA ILE A 104 2.09 18.50 -0.70
C ILE A 104 2.49 17.27 0.14
N LEU A 105 2.14 17.24 1.42
CA LEU A 105 2.42 16.08 2.27
C LEU A 105 1.66 14.84 1.79
N GLN A 106 0.43 15.01 1.35
CA GLN A 106 -0.38 13.92 0.80
C GLN A 106 0.21 13.34 -0.49
N PHE A 107 0.89 14.14 -1.31
CA PHE A 107 1.66 13.61 -2.44
C PHE A 107 2.73 12.62 -1.96
N PHE A 108 3.52 12.97 -0.94
CA PHE A 108 4.55 12.08 -0.40
C PHE A 108 3.97 10.85 0.32
N ILE A 109 2.86 11.02 1.04
CA ILE A 109 2.13 9.90 1.64
C ILE A 109 1.63 8.95 0.54
N GLY A 110 1.02 9.46 -0.53
CA GLY A 110 0.62 8.64 -1.68
C GLY A 110 1.80 7.92 -2.33
N PHE A 111 2.93 8.62 -2.48
CA PHE A 111 4.16 8.05 -3.02
C PHE A 111 4.69 6.87 -2.17
N GLY A 112 4.73 7.03 -0.85
CA GLY A 112 5.10 5.94 0.08
C GLY A 112 4.09 4.79 0.06
N THR A 113 2.80 5.10 0.09
CA THR A 113 1.69 4.13 0.06
C THR A 113 1.78 3.17 -1.14
N ALA A 114 2.29 3.63 -2.27
CA ALA A 114 2.42 2.85 -3.50
C ALA A 114 3.22 1.55 -3.33
N ALA A 115 4.21 1.51 -2.43
CA ALA A 115 4.99 0.30 -2.15
C ALA A 115 4.13 -0.85 -1.61
N SER A 116 3.05 -0.51 -0.89
CA SER A 116 2.11 -1.47 -0.28
C SER A 116 1.06 -1.99 -1.27
N PHE A 117 1.10 -1.59 -2.53
CA PHE A 117 0.15 -2.02 -3.56
C PHE A 117 0.88 -2.73 -4.71
N GLY A 118 1.23 -2.03 -5.79
CA GLY A 118 1.79 -2.65 -6.99
C GLY A 118 3.03 -3.51 -6.75
N PRO A 119 4.09 -2.97 -6.13
CA PRO A 119 5.31 -3.72 -5.81
C PRO A 119 5.06 -4.93 -4.91
N LEU A 120 4.18 -4.81 -3.92
CA LEU A 120 3.85 -5.91 -3.01
C LEU A 120 3.03 -7.02 -3.69
N ILE A 121 2.12 -6.65 -4.60
CA ILE A 121 1.39 -7.60 -5.46
C ILE A 121 2.37 -8.36 -6.36
N ALA A 122 3.30 -7.66 -7.00
CA ALA A 122 4.31 -8.25 -7.87
C ALA A 122 5.19 -9.26 -7.11
N ASP A 123 5.76 -8.85 -5.97
CA ASP A 123 6.56 -9.74 -5.11
C ASP A 123 5.78 -10.99 -4.69
N THR A 124 4.55 -10.81 -4.20
CA THR A 124 3.69 -11.93 -3.77
C THR A 124 3.39 -12.88 -4.92
N SER A 125 3.19 -12.36 -6.14
CA SER A 125 2.85 -13.18 -7.31
C SER A 125 3.94 -14.18 -7.68
N HIS A 126 5.22 -13.91 -7.38
CA HIS A 126 6.34 -14.81 -7.66
C HIS A 126 6.33 -16.07 -6.78
N TRP A 127 5.67 -16.05 -5.63
CA TRP A 127 5.57 -17.17 -4.71
C TRP A 127 4.50 -18.19 -5.08
N PHE A 128 3.69 -17.90 -6.10
CA PHE A 128 2.58 -18.74 -6.54
C PHE A 128 2.69 -19.06 -8.02
N LEU A 129 2.42 -20.33 -8.36
CA LEU A 129 2.39 -20.80 -9.74
C LEU A 129 0.99 -21.26 -10.14
N LYS A 130 0.45 -22.27 -9.43
CA LYS A 130 -0.88 -22.82 -9.71
C LYS A 130 -2.00 -21.90 -9.24
N ARG A 131 -1.81 -21.22 -8.10
CA ARG A 131 -2.84 -20.38 -7.46
C ARG A 131 -2.52 -18.89 -7.54
N ARG A 132 -1.69 -18.48 -8.51
CA ARG A 132 -1.23 -17.10 -8.69
C ARG A 132 -2.38 -16.10 -8.79
N GLY A 133 -3.44 -16.41 -9.55
CA GLY A 133 -4.60 -15.52 -9.69
C GLY A 133 -5.31 -15.26 -8.36
N ILE A 134 -5.50 -16.31 -7.54
CA ILE A 134 -6.09 -16.19 -6.20
C ILE A 134 -5.19 -15.36 -5.29
N ALA A 135 -3.89 -15.62 -5.30
CA ALA A 135 -2.93 -14.88 -4.46
C ALA A 135 -2.90 -13.38 -4.82
N VAL A 136 -2.88 -13.05 -6.11
CA VAL A 136 -2.94 -11.66 -6.61
C VAL A 136 -4.25 -10.98 -6.22
N ALA A 137 -5.39 -11.67 -6.34
CA ALA A 137 -6.68 -11.12 -5.95
C ALA A 137 -6.76 -10.86 -4.43
N LEU A 138 -6.25 -11.80 -3.62
CA LEU A 138 -6.22 -11.64 -2.16
C LEU A 138 -5.32 -10.48 -1.73
N ILE A 139 -4.10 -10.37 -2.27
CA ILE A 139 -3.21 -9.25 -1.89
C ILE A 139 -3.77 -7.90 -2.36
N ALA A 140 -4.37 -7.84 -3.55
CA ALA A 140 -5.00 -6.62 -4.05
C ALA A 140 -6.21 -6.20 -3.19
N SER A 141 -6.93 -7.16 -2.58
CA SER A 141 -8.04 -6.87 -1.67
C SER A 141 -7.60 -6.14 -0.39
N GLY A 142 -6.30 -6.15 -0.05
CA GLY A 142 -5.75 -5.39 1.08
C GLY A 142 -6.03 -3.90 0.99
N ASN A 143 -6.09 -3.33 -0.22
CA ASN A 143 -6.49 -1.94 -0.43
C ASN A 143 -7.95 -1.68 -0.01
N TYR A 144 -8.86 -2.61 -0.32
CA TYR A 144 -10.27 -2.50 0.06
C TYR A 144 -10.47 -2.78 1.55
N PHE A 145 -9.75 -3.75 2.12
CA PHE A 145 -9.72 -3.98 3.57
C PHE A 145 -9.23 -2.73 4.32
N SER A 146 -8.24 -2.03 3.78
CA SER A 146 -7.81 -0.74 4.33
C SER A 146 -8.98 0.24 4.43
N GLY A 147 -9.71 0.47 3.35
CA GLY A 147 -10.88 1.35 3.32
C GLY A 147 -12.06 0.90 4.18
N ALA A 148 -12.15 -0.39 4.51
CA ALA A 148 -13.24 -0.94 5.35
C ALA A 148 -12.92 -0.96 6.84
N ILE A 149 -11.67 -1.26 7.21
CA ILE A 149 -11.25 -1.48 8.61
C ILE A 149 -10.93 -0.17 9.32
N TRP A 150 -10.24 0.75 8.64
CA TRP A 150 -9.73 1.96 9.28
C TRP A 150 -10.79 3.00 9.65
N PRO A 151 -11.84 3.30 8.83
CA PRO A 151 -12.83 4.32 9.19
C PRO A 151 -13.52 4.09 10.54
N PRO A 152 -13.99 2.87 10.89
CA PRO A 152 -14.53 2.61 12.21
C PRO A 152 -13.54 2.85 13.36
N LEU A 153 -12.25 2.55 13.14
CA LEU A 153 -11.20 2.76 14.13
C LEU A 153 -10.88 4.24 14.37
N PHE A 154 -11.09 5.08 13.35
CA PHE A 154 -10.87 6.51 13.47
C PHE A 154 -12.05 7.28 14.08
N ASN A 155 -13.23 6.68 14.14
CA ASN A 155 -14.43 7.37 14.56
C ASN A 155 -14.32 7.99 15.97
N SER A 156 -13.67 7.28 16.91
CA SER A 156 -13.43 7.81 18.25
C SER A 156 -12.48 9.00 18.24
N ALA A 157 -11.38 8.92 17.48
CA ALA A 157 -10.41 10.00 17.36
C ALA A 157 -11.02 11.24 16.70
N LEU A 158 -11.79 11.05 15.63
CA LEU A 158 -12.47 12.15 14.95
C LEU A 158 -13.49 12.89 15.83
N GLN A 159 -14.15 12.17 16.75
CA GLN A 159 -15.13 12.79 17.65
C GLN A 159 -14.52 13.50 18.85
N SER A 160 -13.33 13.05 19.35
CA SER A 160 -12.70 13.58 20.56
C SER A 160 -11.62 14.62 20.27
N ASP A 161 -10.70 14.31 19.40
CA ASP A 161 -9.41 14.99 19.27
C ASP A 161 -9.18 15.59 17.86
N GLY A 162 -10.05 15.22 16.92
CA GLY A 162 -10.06 15.77 15.56
C GLY A 162 -9.20 14.98 14.56
N TRP A 163 -9.20 15.44 13.31
CA TRP A 163 -8.58 14.73 12.19
C TRP A 163 -7.05 14.59 12.28
N ARG A 164 -6.39 15.45 13.06
CA ARG A 164 -4.93 15.38 13.25
C ARG A 164 -4.52 14.12 13.99
N ASP A 165 -5.31 13.68 14.96
CA ASP A 165 -5.02 12.47 15.74
C ASP A 165 -5.15 11.19 14.90
N VAL A 166 -5.98 11.22 13.86
CA VAL A 166 -6.01 10.14 12.86
C VAL A 166 -4.62 9.92 12.24
N TYR A 167 -3.92 10.99 11.90
CA TYR A 167 -2.54 10.87 11.39
C TYR A 167 -1.57 10.36 12.45
N GLY A 168 -1.76 10.73 13.72
CA GLY A 168 -0.99 10.20 14.84
C GLY A 168 -1.15 8.67 14.97
N ILE A 169 -2.39 8.18 14.93
CA ILE A 169 -2.71 6.75 14.94
C ILE A 169 -2.02 6.04 13.75
N LEU A 170 -2.07 6.64 12.57
CA LEU A 170 -1.44 6.07 11.37
C LEU A 170 0.08 6.04 11.45
N ALA A 171 0.70 7.06 12.01
CA ALA A 171 2.14 7.08 12.25
C ALA A 171 2.55 5.93 13.19
N LEU A 172 1.82 5.75 14.29
CA LEU A 172 2.05 4.64 15.22
C LEU A 172 1.81 3.27 14.57
N ALA A 173 0.70 3.10 13.85
CA ALA A 173 0.41 1.85 13.14
C ALA A 173 1.50 1.51 12.11
N THR A 174 2.02 2.50 11.40
CA THR A 174 3.10 2.29 10.42
C THR A 174 4.38 1.84 11.10
N ILE A 175 4.77 2.46 12.21
CA ILE A 175 5.98 2.10 12.96
C ILE A 175 5.83 0.72 13.62
N PHE A 176 4.73 0.50 14.35
CA PHE A 176 4.60 -0.67 15.23
C PHE A 176 4.01 -1.91 14.54
N ILE A 177 3.35 -1.75 13.40
CA ILE A 177 2.76 -2.87 12.67
C ILE A 177 3.49 -3.08 11.34
N MET A 178 3.55 -2.06 10.48
CA MET A 178 4.07 -2.21 9.12
C MET A 178 5.58 -2.53 9.10
N ILE A 179 6.40 -1.84 9.92
CA ILE A 179 7.85 -2.10 9.98
C ILE A 179 8.14 -3.51 10.51
N PRO A 180 7.63 -3.96 11.67
CA PRO A 180 7.87 -5.31 12.15
C PRO A 180 7.41 -6.40 11.18
N LEU A 181 6.21 -6.25 10.57
CA LEU A 181 5.72 -7.21 9.58
C LEU A 181 6.61 -7.28 8.34
N SER A 182 7.25 -6.17 7.94
CA SER A 182 8.14 -6.15 6.78
C SER A 182 9.36 -7.07 6.95
N PHE A 183 9.85 -7.25 8.17
CA PHE A 183 10.96 -8.18 8.44
C PHE A 183 10.59 -9.64 8.20
N LEU A 184 9.31 -10.00 8.31
CA LEU A 184 8.84 -11.35 7.98
C LEU A 184 8.83 -11.62 6.45
N LEU A 185 8.96 -10.57 5.64
CA LEU A 185 9.06 -10.64 4.18
C LEU A 185 10.51 -10.73 3.67
N THR A 186 11.51 -10.90 4.54
CA THR A 186 12.93 -10.82 4.19
C THR A 186 13.39 -11.96 3.29
N LYS A 187 12.78 -13.14 3.38
CA LYS A 187 13.15 -14.28 2.54
C LYS A 187 12.89 -13.95 1.06
N LYS A 188 13.93 -14.04 0.24
CA LYS A 188 13.84 -13.91 -1.22
C LYS A 188 13.53 -15.24 -1.84
N ILE A 189 12.74 -15.23 -2.90
CA ILE A 189 12.55 -16.40 -3.77
C ILE A 189 13.83 -16.61 -4.59
N SER A 190 14.17 -17.87 -4.92
CA SER A 190 15.33 -18.14 -5.80
C SER A 190 15.08 -17.57 -7.20
N GLU A 191 16.13 -17.08 -7.86
CA GLU A 191 16.01 -16.51 -9.21
C GLU A 191 15.44 -17.53 -10.21
N GLU A 192 15.81 -18.80 -10.08
CA GLU A 192 15.29 -19.87 -10.92
C GLU A 192 13.77 -20.02 -10.74
N THR A 193 13.30 -20.00 -9.50
CA THR A 193 11.87 -20.11 -9.16
C THR A 193 11.09 -18.90 -9.67
N SER A 194 11.64 -17.69 -9.56
CA SER A 194 11.03 -16.47 -10.09
C SER A 194 10.88 -16.53 -11.61
N ARG A 195 11.95 -16.92 -12.33
CA ARG A 195 11.94 -17.08 -13.81
C ARG A 195 10.88 -18.09 -14.28
N VAL A 196 10.68 -19.18 -13.54
CA VAL A 196 9.64 -20.17 -13.86
C VAL A 196 8.24 -19.55 -13.73
N SER A 197 8.02 -18.77 -12.70
CA SER A 197 6.75 -18.04 -12.49
C SER A 197 6.48 -17.06 -13.63
N ASP A 198 7.47 -16.31 -14.07
CA ASP A 198 7.33 -15.32 -15.16
C ASP A 198 7.11 -15.99 -16.52
N ALA A 199 7.85 -17.05 -16.82
CA ALA A 199 7.67 -17.84 -18.05
C ALA A 199 6.25 -18.44 -18.13
N ALA A 200 5.72 -18.95 -17.01
CA ALA A 200 4.36 -19.49 -16.95
C ALA A 200 3.30 -18.40 -17.22
N SER A 201 3.51 -17.17 -16.70
CA SER A 201 2.58 -16.05 -16.95
C SER A 201 2.59 -15.61 -18.41
N LEU A 202 3.76 -15.53 -19.04
CA LEU A 202 3.91 -15.19 -20.46
C LEU A 202 3.27 -16.24 -21.37
N LYS A 203 3.42 -17.54 -21.03
CA LYS A 203 2.76 -18.62 -21.76
C LYS A 203 1.24 -18.49 -21.70
N THR A 204 0.68 -18.32 -20.50
CA THR A 204 -0.77 -18.13 -20.31
C THR A 204 -1.28 -16.93 -21.11
N GLN A 205 -0.57 -15.82 -21.11
CA GLN A 205 -0.94 -14.63 -21.88
C GLN A 205 -0.94 -14.91 -23.40
N LYS A 206 0.08 -15.61 -23.93
CA LYS A 206 0.12 -16.02 -25.33
C LYS A 206 -1.03 -16.94 -25.71
N ASP A 207 -1.34 -17.94 -24.86
CA ASP A 207 -2.43 -18.88 -25.11
C ASP A 207 -3.79 -18.17 -25.14
N LEU A 208 -4.02 -17.18 -24.27
CA LEU A 208 -5.21 -16.33 -24.29
C LEU A 208 -5.31 -15.49 -25.56
N LEU A 209 -4.21 -14.87 -26.00
CA LEU A 209 -4.16 -14.06 -27.23
C LEU A 209 -4.38 -14.91 -28.49
N MET A 210 -3.96 -16.18 -28.47
CA MET A 210 -4.14 -17.10 -29.59
C MET A 210 -5.49 -17.85 -29.56
N GLY A 211 -6.38 -17.54 -28.60
CA GLY A 211 -7.70 -18.18 -28.50
C GLY A 211 -7.63 -19.66 -28.09
N LYS A 212 -6.49 -20.16 -27.62
CA LYS A 212 -6.35 -21.52 -27.11
C LYS A 212 -6.90 -21.57 -25.69
N ARG A 213 -8.17 -22.00 -25.55
CA ARG A 213 -8.76 -22.36 -24.26
C ARG A 213 -8.28 -23.78 -23.92
N ASN A 214 -7.60 -23.95 -22.79
CA ASN A 214 -7.42 -25.24 -22.15
C ASN A 214 -8.64 -25.55 -21.28
#